data_2efe3c96131b0547d891bfb6c02038b4
#
_entry.id   2efe3c96131b0547d891bfb6c02038b4
#
_cell.length_a   1.000
_cell.length_b   1.000
_cell.length_c   1.000
_cell.angle_alpha   90.00
_cell.angle_beta   90.00
_cell.angle_gamma   90.00
#
_symmetry.space_group_name_H-M   'P 1'
#
loop_
_entity.id
_entity.type
_entity.pdbx_description
1 polymer ?
#
loop_
_entity_poly.entity_id
_entity_poly.type
_entity_poly.pdbx_seq_one_letter_code
_entity_poly.pdbx_strand_id
1 'polypeptide(L)'
;MDILWSPWRARYIASGVDAQRDGCVFCAIASDAEHDEENFVLHRAQHCFVLLNLYPYISGHLMIVPYLHTSEFHSTPKEITDEMMDQAKRAQAALKEVYNPAGFNMGMNLGSVAGAGIADHLHIHMLPRWGGDTNFMTTVGETRVLPEDLPTTYSKLKPKLTTN
;
A
#
# COMPACT_ATOMS: atom_id res chain seq x y z
N MET A 1 0.40 -23.65 13.60
CA MET A 1 0.45 -22.30 12.99
C MET A 1 0.76 -22.56 11.53
N ASP A 2 -0.24 -22.37 10.68
CA ASP A 2 -0.14 -22.71 9.27
C ASP A 2 0.67 -21.62 8.56
N ILE A 3 1.72 -22.05 7.83
CA ILE A 3 2.61 -21.14 7.10
C ILE A 3 1.92 -20.76 5.80
N LEU A 4 1.52 -19.51 5.67
CA LEU A 4 0.96 -18.98 4.42
C LEU A 4 2.11 -18.85 3.40
N TRP A 5 2.15 -19.75 2.45
CA TRP A 5 3.14 -19.72 1.37
C TRP A 5 2.71 -18.67 0.32
N SER A 6 3.48 -17.59 0.19
CA SER A 6 3.25 -16.61 -0.86
C SER A 6 4.51 -16.49 -1.73
N PRO A 7 4.51 -17.07 -2.95
CA PRO A 7 5.70 -17.13 -3.81
C PRO A 7 6.33 -15.78 -4.14
N TRP A 8 5.52 -14.72 -4.23
CA TRP A 8 6.01 -13.35 -4.42
C TRP A 8 6.72 -12.80 -3.18
N ARG A 9 6.30 -13.23 -1.97
CA ARG A 9 6.95 -12.85 -0.72
C ARG A 9 8.32 -13.54 -0.56
N ALA A 10 8.48 -14.71 -1.15
CA ALA A 10 9.77 -15.38 -1.24
C ALA A 10 10.74 -14.58 -2.11
N ARG A 11 10.29 -13.96 -3.20
CA ARG A 11 11.11 -13.03 -3.99
C ARG A 11 11.45 -11.77 -3.20
N TYR A 12 10.52 -11.24 -2.44
CA TYR A 12 10.74 -10.11 -1.53
C TYR A 12 11.80 -10.43 -0.48
N ILE A 13 11.69 -11.59 0.16
CA ILE A 13 12.67 -12.07 1.17
C ILE A 13 14.00 -12.46 0.50
N ALA A 14 13.96 -13.12 -0.66
CA ALA A 14 15.15 -13.58 -1.37
C ALA A 14 15.87 -12.45 -2.13
N SER A 15 15.18 -11.39 -2.55
CA SER A 15 15.81 -10.23 -3.18
C SER A 15 16.54 -9.34 -2.20
N GLY A 16 16.42 -9.61 -0.88
CA GLY A 16 17.10 -8.83 0.15
C GLY A 16 16.74 -7.33 0.09
N VAL A 17 15.50 -7.01 -0.35
CA VAL A 17 15.08 -5.60 -0.55
C VAL A 17 15.25 -4.78 0.74
N ASP A 18 15.19 -5.45 1.90
CA ASP A 18 15.51 -4.81 3.18
C ASP A 18 17.00 -4.83 3.55
N ALA A 19 17.83 -5.64 2.88
CA ALA A 19 19.23 -5.84 3.32
C ALA A 19 20.29 -5.14 2.45
N GLN A 20 19.93 -4.53 1.31
CA GLN A 20 20.91 -3.98 0.37
C GLN A 20 20.58 -2.59 -0.23
N ARG A 21 19.49 -1.95 0.16
CA ARG A 21 19.35 -0.51 -0.05
C ARG A 21 19.78 0.18 1.25
N ASP A 22 20.89 0.88 1.19
CA ASP A 22 21.26 1.85 2.24
C ASP A 22 20.15 2.90 2.32
N GLY A 23 19.13 2.68 3.18
CA GLY A 23 18.06 3.62 3.41
C GLY A 23 16.64 3.07 3.28
N CYS A 24 15.67 3.89 3.65
CA CYS A 24 14.24 3.59 3.61
C CYS A 24 13.71 3.67 2.18
N VAL A 25 13.02 2.64 1.70
CA VAL A 25 12.42 2.58 0.36
C VAL A 25 11.40 3.71 0.14
N PHE A 26 10.60 4.07 1.15
CA PHE A 26 9.65 5.18 1.04
C PHE A 26 10.34 6.53 0.91
N CYS A 27 11.46 6.75 1.62
CA CYS A 27 12.26 7.96 1.45
C CYS A 27 12.87 8.04 0.04
N ALA A 28 13.32 6.91 -0.51
CA ALA A 28 13.83 6.85 -1.87
C ALA A 28 12.75 7.23 -2.89
N ILE A 29 11.55 6.65 -2.78
CA ILE A 29 10.41 7.00 -3.63
C ILE A 29 9.98 8.46 -3.44
N ALA A 30 9.98 8.95 -2.20
CA ALA A 30 9.61 10.33 -1.87
C ALA A 30 10.50 11.36 -2.59
N SER A 31 11.81 11.07 -2.71
CA SER A 31 12.80 11.94 -3.36
C SER A 31 12.88 11.79 -4.88
N ASP A 32 12.21 10.77 -5.46
CA ASP A 32 12.30 10.41 -6.87
C ASP A 32 10.95 10.60 -7.58
N ALA A 33 10.59 11.87 -7.78
CA ALA A 33 9.31 12.21 -8.44
C ALA A 33 9.31 11.97 -9.96
N GLU A 34 10.47 11.81 -10.57
CA GLU A 34 10.59 11.59 -12.02
C GLU A 34 10.17 10.16 -12.42
N HIS A 35 10.24 9.20 -11.48
CA HIS A 35 9.90 7.79 -11.71
C HIS A 35 8.61 7.38 -10.98
N ASP A 36 7.62 8.26 -10.91
CA ASP A 36 6.33 7.99 -10.25
C ASP A 36 5.59 6.81 -10.88
N GLU A 37 5.69 6.61 -12.19
CA GLU A 37 5.04 5.51 -12.88
C GLU A 37 5.68 4.16 -12.53
N GLU A 38 7.01 4.09 -12.53
CA GLU A 38 7.77 2.88 -12.17
C GLU A 38 7.60 2.52 -10.69
N ASN A 39 7.45 3.53 -9.84
CA ASN A 39 7.21 3.39 -8.40
C ASN A 39 5.72 3.25 -8.05
N PHE A 40 4.84 3.24 -9.05
CA PHE A 40 3.38 3.17 -8.88
C PHE A 40 2.81 4.26 -7.96
N VAL A 41 3.38 5.47 -7.98
CA VAL A 41 2.89 6.62 -7.22
C VAL A 41 1.68 7.22 -7.93
N LEU A 42 0.53 7.15 -7.27
CA LEU A 42 -0.75 7.61 -7.81
C LEU A 42 -0.97 9.10 -7.60
N HIS A 43 -0.54 9.63 -6.46
CA HIS A 43 -0.71 11.05 -6.11
C HIS A 43 0.35 11.50 -5.12
N ARG A 44 0.83 12.74 -5.30
CA ARG A 44 1.68 13.45 -4.33
C ARG A 44 0.91 14.63 -3.77
N ALA A 45 0.70 14.64 -2.44
CA ALA A 45 0.11 15.74 -1.70
C ALA A 45 1.22 16.58 -1.03
N GLN A 46 0.86 17.47 -0.12
CA GLN A 46 1.83 18.38 0.51
C GLN A 46 2.73 17.65 1.53
N HIS A 47 2.16 16.76 2.35
CA HIS A 47 2.84 16.07 3.44
C HIS A 47 2.95 14.56 3.25
N CYS A 48 2.24 14.00 2.28
CA CYS A 48 2.21 12.56 2.03
C CYS A 48 2.02 12.24 0.54
N PHE A 49 2.18 10.98 0.18
CA PHE A 49 1.91 10.48 -1.15
C PHE A 49 1.13 9.17 -1.09
N VAL A 50 0.42 8.86 -2.17
CA VAL A 50 -0.38 7.65 -2.34
C VAL A 50 0.26 6.79 -3.43
N LEU A 51 0.49 5.51 -3.14
CA LEU A 51 1.06 4.57 -4.10
C LEU A 51 0.39 3.20 -4.00
N LEU A 52 0.58 2.36 -5.02
CA LEU A 52 0.21 0.95 -4.93
C LEU A 52 1.21 0.19 -4.08
N ASN A 53 0.73 -0.77 -3.30
CA ASN A 53 1.63 -1.71 -2.66
C ASN A 53 2.21 -2.66 -3.73
N LEU A 54 3.54 -2.70 -3.84
CA LEU A 54 4.26 -3.58 -4.78
C LEU A 54 4.00 -5.08 -4.50
N TYR A 55 3.66 -5.41 -3.26
CA TYR A 55 3.30 -6.76 -2.82
C TYR A 55 1.86 -6.80 -2.31
N PRO A 56 0.87 -6.63 -3.21
CA PRO A 56 -0.52 -6.40 -2.82
C PRO A 56 -1.14 -7.64 -2.17
N TYR A 57 -1.93 -7.44 -1.14
CA TYR A 57 -2.73 -8.51 -0.53
C TYR A 57 -3.99 -8.82 -1.36
N ILE A 58 -4.45 -7.81 -2.10
CA ILE A 58 -5.60 -7.87 -2.99
C ILE A 58 -5.43 -6.81 -4.07
N SER A 59 -6.08 -6.95 -5.24
CA SER A 59 -6.06 -5.90 -6.28
C SER A 59 -6.57 -4.57 -5.72
N GLY A 60 -5.89 -3.47 -6.06
CA GLY A 60 -6.22 -2.14 -5.52
C GLY A 60 -5.69 -1.89 -4.11
N HIS A 61 -4.71 -2.66 -3.61
CA HIS A 61 -4.06 -2.38 -2.33
C HIS A 61 -3.22 -1.11 -2.42
N LEU A 62 -3.68 -0.04 -1.77
CA LEU A 62 -3.03 1.25 -1.70
C LEU A 62 -2.30 1.44 -0.38
N MET A 63 -1.28 2.29 -0.42
CA MET A 63 -0.62 2.83 0.78
C MET A 63 -0.64 4.36 0.73
N ILE A 64 -0.82 4.99 1.90
CA ILE A 64 -0.66 6.43 2.12
C ILE A 64 0.55 6.60 3.03
N VAL A 65 1.57 7.29 2.55
CA VAL A 65 2.88 7.36 3.17
C VAL A 65 3.27 8.82 3.38
N PRO A 66 3.62 9.26 4.60
CA PRO A 66 4.10 10.63 4.82
C PRO A 66 5.51 10.82 4.25
N TYR A 67 5.86 12.05 3.89
CA TYR A 67 7.25 12.38 3.53
C TYR A 67 8.17 12.36 4.76
N LEU A 68 7.59 12.61 5.94
CA LEU A 68 8.32 12.53 7.20
C LEU A 68 8.69 11.08 7.49
N HIS A 69 10.00 10.78 7.57
CA HIS A 69 10.49 9.49 7.99
C HIS A 69 10.33 9.33 9.50
N THR A 70 9.34 8.57 9.93
CA THR A 70 9.08 8.30 11.35
C THR A 70 8.32 6.98 11.52
N SER A 71 8.59 6.27 12.61
CA SER A 71 7.81 5.12 13.09
C SER A 71 6.76 5.52 14.14
N GLU A 72 6.85 6.76 14.65
CA GLU A 72 6.16 7.20 15.87
C GLU A 72 4.86 7.94 15.55
N PHE A 73 3.76 7.19 15.44
CA PHE A 73 2.46 7.77 15.12
C PHE A 73 2.00 8.82 16.15
N HIS A 74 2.24 8.56 17.46
CA HIS A 74 1.75 9.42 18.54
C HIS A 74 2.40 10.82 18.55
N SER A 75 3.59 10.96 17.99
CA SER A 75 4.32 12.24 17.91
C SER A 75 4.33 12.85 16.50
N THR A 76 3.68 12.19 15.52
CA THR A 76 3.57 12.73 14.16
C THR A 76 2.73 14.01 14.19
N PRO A 77 3.20 15.12 13.57
CA PRO A 77 2.46 16.37 13.50
C PRO A 77 1.04 16.19 12.96
N LYS A 78 0.09 16.93 13.56
CA LYS A 78 -1.34 16.81 13.25
C LYS A 78 -1.65 17.10 11.77
N GLU A 79 -0.99 18.09 11.19
CA GLU A 79 -1.15 18.44 9.78
C GLU A 79 -0.82 17.29 8.83
N ILE A 80 0.17 16.47 9.18
CA ILE A 80 0.55 15.28 8.41
C ILE A 80 -0.52 14.20 8.53
N THR A 81 -0.95 13.91 9.76
CA THR A 81 -1.97 12.86 10.00
C THR A 81 -3.33 13.24 9.45
N ASP A 82 -3.70 14.53 9.50
CA ASP A 82 -4.93 15.04 8.90
C ASP A 82 -4.91 14.85 7.38
N GLU A 83 -3.80 15.24 6.72
CA GLU A 83 -3.67 15.05 5.27
C GLU A 83 -3.64 13.58 4.88
N MET A 84 -2.93 12.72 5.62
CA MET A 84 -2.96 11.27 5.39
C MET A 84 -4.39 10.72 5.43
N MET A 85 -5.20 11.20 6.37
CA MET A 85 -6.61 10.79 6.46
C MET A 85 -7.45 11.34 5.30
N ASP A 86 -7.20 12.56 4.84
CA ASP A 86 -7.87 13.10 3.67
C ASP A 86 -7.48 12.35 2.39
N GLN A 87 -6.22 11.98 2.24
CA GLN A 87 -5.80 11.11 1.13
C GLN A 87 -6.41 9.71 1.22
N ALA A 88 -6.61 9.17 2.42
CA ALA A 88 -7.32 7.89 2.60
C ALA A 88 -8.78 7.97 2.15
N LYS A 89 -9.50 9.08 2.43
CA LYS A 89 -10.87 9.30 1.92
C LYS A 89 -10.88 9.39 0.39
N ARG A 90 -9.92 10.10 -0.22
CA ARG A 90 -9.79 10.19 -1.69
C ARG A 90 -9.48 8.82 -2.30
N ALA A 91 -8.57 8.08 -1.71
CA ALA A 91 -8.22 6.72 -2.14
C ALA A 91 -9.44 5.78 -2.08
N GLN A 92 -10.22 5.84 -0.99
CA GLN A 92 -11.47 5.09 -0.86
C GLN A 92 -12.48 5.43 -1.96
N ALA A 93 -12.66 6.73 -2.25
CA ALA A 93 -13.57 7.19 -3.30
C ALA A 93 -13.15 6.69 -4.69
N ALA A 94 -11.86 6.78 -5.02
CA ALA A 94 -11.29 6.28 -6.27
C ALA A 94 -11.48 4.76 -6.41
N LEU A 95 -11.17 3.99 -5.36
CA LEU A 95 -11.38 2.55 -5.34
C LEU A 95 -12.85 2.17 -5.49
N LYS A 96 -13.76 2.94 -4.86
CA LYS A 96 -15.20 2.71 -4.98
C LYS A 96 -15.69 2.95 -6.41
N GLU A 97 -15.22 4.00 -7.05
CA GLU A 97 -15.58 4.33 -8.43
C GLU A 97 -15.07 3.27 -9.41
N VAL A 98 -13.81 2.84 -9.27
CA VAL A 98 -13.16 1.93 -10.22
C VAL A 98 -13.60 0.48 -10.03
N TYR A 99 -13.75 0.02 -8.79
CA TYR A 99 -13.90 -1.40 -8.47
C TYR A 99 -15.23 -1.76 -7.80
N ASN A 100 -15.99 -0.78 -7.33
CA ASN A 100 -17.26 -0.98 -6.59
C ASN A 100 -17.18 -2.10 -5.54
N PRO A 101 -16.21 -2.06 -4.60
CA PRO A 101 -16.06 -3.10 -3.59
C PRO A 101 -17.23 -3.08 -2.59
N ALA A 102 -17.45 -4.23 -1.94
CA ALA A 102 -18.47 -4.37 -0.90
C ALA A 102 -18.06 -3.69 0.43
N GLY A 103 -16.75 -3.49 0.66
CA GLY A 103 -16.23 -2.86 1.86
C GLY A 103 -14.74 -2.51 1.74
N PHE A 104 -14.18 -2.01 2.84
CA PHE A 104 -12.76 -1.65 2.91
C PHE A 104 -12.18 -2.08 4.25
N ASN A 105 -10.87 -2.43 4.24
CA ASN A 105 -10.06 -2.45 5.42
C ASN A 105 -9.01 -1.33 5.33
N MET A 106 -8.86 -0.59 6.41
CA MET A 106 -7.84 0.45 6.55
C MET A 106 -7.12 0.27 7.87
N GLY A 107 -5.80 0.46 7.89
CA GLY A 107 -5.02 0.37 9.12
C GLY A 107 -3.54 0.59 8.92
N MET A 108 -2.82 0.68 10.03
CA MET A 108 -1.36 0.76 10.09
C MET A 108 -0.80 -0.37 10.94
N ASN A 109 0.39 -0.85 10.59
CA ASN A 109 1.20 -1.72 11.43
C ASN A 109 2.28 -0.86 12.09
N LEU A 110 2.23 -0.72 13.42
CA LEU A 110 3.20 0.06 14.17
C LEU A 110 4.22 -0.88 14.81
N GLY A 111 5.44 -0.90 14.25
CA GLY A 111 6.53 -1.77 14.66
C GLY A 111 6.53 -3.15 13.99
N SER A 112 7.69 -3.80 13.99
CA SER A 112 7.92 -5.08 13.33
C SER A 112 7.07 -6.23 13.91
N VAL A 113 6.84 -6.23 15.22
CA VAL A 113 6.03 -7.25 15.91
C VAL A 113 4.55 -7.16 15.51
N ALA A 114 4.09 -5.97 15.10
CA ALA A 114 2.74 -5.76 14.56
C ALA A 114 2.61 -6.16 13.08
N GLY A 115 3.70 -6.63 12.45
CA GLY A 115 3.70 -7.09 11.05
C GLY A 115 4.07 -6.01 10.04
N ALA A 116 4.67 -4.88 10.46
CA ALA A 116 5.20 -3.88 9.54
C ALA A 116 6.37 -4.48 8.74
N GLY A 117 6.26 -4.52 7.41
CA GLY A 117 7.36 -4.87 6.51
C GLY A 117 8.43 -3.78 6.44
N ILE A 118 8.02 -2.52 6.61
CA ILE A 118 8.89 -1.34 6.73
C ILE A 118 8.55 -0.69 8.06
N ALA A 119 9.22 -1.13 9.13
CA ALA A 119 8.87 -0.77 10.51
C ALA A 119 9.22 0.68 10.86
N ASP A 120 10.24 1.25 10.21
CA ASP A 120 10.80 2.56 10.55
C ASP A 120 10.12 3.73 9.83
N HIS A 121 9.12 3.44 8.97
CA HIS A 121 8.40 4.47 8.25
C HIS A 121 6.90 4.19 8.25
N LEU A 122 6.12 5.08 8.86
CA LEU A 122 4.66 5.01 8.94
C LEU A 122 4.02 4.90 7.56
N HIS A 123 3.00 4.07 7.46
CA HIS A 123 2.15 4.00 6.26
C HIS A 123 0.77 3.44 6.61
N ILE A 124 -0.26 4.00 6.00
CA ILE A 124 -1.62 3.48 6.08
C ILE A 124 -1.81 2.50 4.92
N HIS A 125 -2.35 1.32 5.20
CA HIS A 125 -2.86 0.40 4.19
C HIS A 125 -4.34 0.67 3.93
N MET A 126 -4.76 0.67 2.66
CA MET A 126 -6.13 0.74 2.21
C MET A 126 -6.41 -0.42 1.26
N LEU A 127 -7.35 -1.29 1.63
CA LEU A 127 -7.69 -2.50 0.88
C LEU A 127 -9.19 -2.54 0.57
N PRO A 128 -9.58 -2.61 -0.70
CA PRO A 128 -10.96 -2.92 -1.06
C PRO A 128 -11.28 -4.39 -0.76
N ARG A 129 -12.53 -4.67 -0.40
CA ARG A 129 -12.98 -6.01 -0.03
C ARG A 129 -14.25 -6.39 -0.78
N TRP A 130 -14.33 -7.67 -1.17
CA TRP A 130 -15.50 -8.24 -1.84
C TRP A 130 -15.99 -9.48 -1.13
N GLY A 131 -17.30 -9.77 -1.29
CA GLY A 131 -17.82 -11.07 -0.88
C GLY A 131 -17.15 -12.18 -1.67
N GLY A 132 -16.57 -13.16 -0.98
CA GLY A 132 -15.86 -14.29 -1.62
C GLY A 132 -14.41 -14.01 -1.98
N ASP A 133 -13.81 -12.90 -1.54
CA ASP A 133 -12.37 -12.64 -1.69
C ASP A 133 -11.51 -13.64 -0.87
N THR A 134 -12.14 -14.34 0.07
CA THR A 134 -11.64 -15.57 0.67
C THR A 134 -12.44 -16.74 0.11
N ASN A 135 -11.82 -17.59 -0.68
CA ASN A 135 -12.49 -18.68 -1.41
C ASN A 135 -11.73 -20.01 -1.26
N PHE A 136 -12.11 -21.03 -2.03
CA PHE A 136 -11.51 -22.36 -2.01
C PHE A 136 -9.98 -22.31 -2.18
N MET A 137 -9.46 -21.45 -3.06
CA MET A 137 -8.01 -21.33 -3.29
C MET A 137 -7.30 -20.78 -2.06
N THR A 138 -7.90 -19.85 -1.34
CA THR A 138 -7.35 -19.30 -0.09
C THR A 138 -7.42 -20.31 1.05
N THR A 139 -8.56 -21.04 1.15
CA THR A 139 -8.85 -21.91 2.30
C THR A 139 -8.18 -23.29 2.17
N VAL A 140 -8.14 -23.87 0.97
CA VAL A 140 -7.61 -25.22 0.72
C VAL A 140 -6.27 -25.18 0.02
N GLY A 141 -6.09 -24.23 -0.93
CA GLY A 141 -4.85 -24.08 -1.69
C GLY A 141 -3.84 -23.14 -1.04
N GLU A 142 -4.17 -22.52 0.11
CA GLU A 142 -3.35 -21.52 0.81
C GLU A 142 -2.79 -20.44 -0.14
N THR A 143 -3.50 -20.18 -1.23
CA THR A 143 -3.06 -19.32 -2.33
C THR A 143 -4.07 -18.21 -2.57
N ARG A 144 -3.61 -16.97 -2.69
CA ARG A 144 -4.44 -15.84 -3.14
C ARG A 144 -4.27 -15.64 -4.63
N VAL A 145 -5.40 -15.55 -5.31
CA VAL A 145 -5.45 -15.16 -6.72
C VAL A 145 -5.58 -13.64 -6.78
N LEU A 146 -4.62 -12.97 -7.43
CA LEU A 146 -4.71 -11.56 -7.79
C LEU A 146 -5.17 -11.49 -9.25
N PRO A 147 -6.40 -11.08 -9.53
CA PRO A 147 -6.94 -11.12 -10.89
C PRO A 147 -6.42 -9.98 -11.78
N GLU A 148 -5.72 -9.01 -11.23
CA GLU A 148 -5.21 -7.84 -11.94
C GLU A 148 -3.77 -7.54 -11.54
N ASP A 149 -2.93 -7.18 -12.52
CA ASP A 149 -1.55 -6.75 -12.31
C ASP A 149 -1.44 -5.28 -11.87
N LEU A 150 -0.27 -4.88 -11.40
CA LEU A 150 -0.02 -3.52 -10.91
C LEU A 150 -0.12 -2.45 -12.00
N PRO A 151 0.43 -2.62 -13.23
CA PRO A 151 0.28 -1.63 -14.29
C PRO A 151 -1.18 -1.37 -14.66
N THR A 152 -2.01 -2.41 -14.72
CA THR A 152 -3.45 -2.29 -14.99
C THR A 152 -4.15 -1.54 -13.86
N THR A 153 -3.88 -1.92 -12.60
CA THR A 153 -4.41 -1.23 -11.41
C THR A 153 -4.00 0.24 -11.39
N TYR A 154 -2.73 0.54 -11.70
CA TYR A 154 -2.20 1.89 -11.76
C TYR A 154 -2.91 2.74 -12.82
N SER A 155 -3.04 2.24 -14.04
CA SER A 155 -3.68 2.95 -15.15
C SER A 155 -5.14 3.33 -14.87
N LYS A 156 -5.86 2.50 -14.10
CA LYS A 156 -7.25 2.75 -13.70
C LYS A 156 -7.38 3.78 -12.59
N LEU A 157 -6.48 3.73 -11.59
CA LEU A 157 -6.58 4.57 -10.38
C LEU A 157 -5.89 5.92 -10.52
N LYS A 158 -4.81 6.03 -11.30
CA LYS A 158 -4.05 7.27 -11.49
C LYS A 158 -4.93 8.47 -11.90
N PRO A 159 -5.83 8.35 -12.90
CA PRO A 159 -6.68 9.46 -13.30
C PRO A 159 -7.66 9.91 -12.20
N LYS A 160 -8.08 8.98 -11.32
CA LYS A 160 -9.05 9.26 -10.25
C LYS A 160 -8.45 9.96 -9.05
N LEU A 161 -7.14 9.86 -8.87
CA LEU A 161 -6.41 10.49 -7.76
C LEU A 161 -5.68 11.78 -8.17
N THR A 162 -5.50 12.03 -9.48
CA THR A 162 -4.87 13.25 -10.01
C THR A 162 -5.85 14.39 -10.22
N THR A 163 -7.14 14.12 -10.35
CA THR A 163 -8.18 15.16 -10.51
C THR A 163 -8.45 15.83 -9.14
N ASN A 164 -8.37 17.17 -9.08
CA ASN A 164 -8.69 17.99 -7.90
C ASN A 164 -10.17 17.86 -7.52
#